data_28f350404fb6ab1fa1d991cc741c16a6
#
_entry.id   28f350404fb6ab1fa1d991cc741c16a6
#
_cell.length_a   1.000
_cell.length_b   1.000
_cell.length_c   1.000
_cell.angle_alpha   90.00
_cell.angle_beta   90.00
_cell.angle_gamma   90.00
#
_symmetry.space_group_name_H-M   'P 1'
#
loop_
_entity.id
_entity.type
_entity.pdbx_description
1 polymer ?
#
loop_
_entity_poly.entity_id
_entity_poly.type
_entity_poly.pdbx_seq_one_letter_code
_entity_poly.pdbx_strand_id
1 'polypeptide(L)'
;RQVCLVAEKLEPVVADLTGVLGLDVAYRDPLVIYFGLENAVMPVGGDFLEVVAPVQEDTTAGRFLERRGGNGGYMVLLQCADAQSERERIMGLGVRSVFTLDNPEYRCTHFHPRDTGGVLLSVDSVAPEADPTERMCMWEPGGPEWENAVRTDVVSRLVGAEIQSEDSAGLAELWSRILGLPLTECGPEEPHIQLQNGSLRFVHATDGRGPGVGAFDLEVADRARLLAAAKERGCEYTDDQVVICGTRINLV
;
A
#
# COMPACT_ATOMS: atom_id res chain seq x y z
N ARG A 1 1.67 0.82 -7.14
CA ARG A 1 2.44 -0.39 -7.27
C ARG A 1 2.35 -1.28 -6.04
N GLN A 2 2.32 -0.70 -4.84
CA GLN A 2 2.32 -1.47 -3.61
C GLN A 2 1.55 -0.77 -2.49
N VAL A 3 0.81 -1.55 -1.71
CA VAL A 3 0.23 -1.14 -0.42
C VAL A 3 0.93 -1.92 0.68
N CYS A 4 1.39 -1.22 1.71
CA CYS A 4 2.02 -1.81 2.89
C CYS A 4 1.08 -1.67 4.10
N LEU A 5 0.90 -2.77 4.81
CA LEU A 5 0.18 -2.87 6.08
C LEU A 5 1.19 -2.96 7.22
N VAL A 6 0.79 -2.55 8.40
CA VAL A 6 1.58 -2.74 9.62
C VAL A 6 0.80 -3.59 10.62
N ALA A 7 1.47 -4.57 11.20
CA ALA A 7 0.90 -5.48 12.18
C ALA A 7 1.73 -5.54 13.46
N GLU A 8 1.09 -5.83 14.59
CA GLU A 8 1.80 -6.14 15.84
C GLU A 8 2.59 -7.46 15.75
N LYS A 9 2.08 -8.40 14.94
CA LYS A 9 2.71 -9.70 14.67
C LYS A 9 2.55 -10.05 13.20
N LEU A 10 3.65 -10.40 12.55
CA LEU A 10 3.68 -10.64 11.10
C LEU A 10 2.87 -11.88 10.70
N GLU A 11 3.20 -13.04 11.27
CA GLU A 11 2.71 -14.33 10.77
C GLU A 11 1.19 -14.53 10.79
N PRO A 12 0.43 -14.08 11.82
CA PRO A 12 -1.03 -14.21 11.79
C PRO A 12 -1.65 -13.46 10.59
N VAL A 13 -1.15 -12.25 10.29
CA VAL A 13 -1.66 -11.43 9.18
C VAL A 13 -1.26 -12.03 7.83
N VAL A 14 -0.03 -12.52 7.71
CA VAL A 14 0.42 -13.23 6.49
C VAL A 14 -0.45 -14.46 6.25
N ALA A 15 -0.73 -15.25 7.30
CA ALA A 15 -1.60 -16.42 7.19
C ALA A 15 -3.03 -16.05 6.74
N ASP A 16 -3.58 -14.91 7.20
CA ASP A 16 -4.89 -14.44 6.76
C ASP A 16 -4.87 -13.97 5.31
N LEU A 17 -3.90 -13.15 4.93
CA LEU A 17 -3.78 -12.66 3.54
C LEU A 17 -3.58 -13.81 2.55
N THR A 18 -2.66 -14.73 2.84
CA THR A 18 -2.40 -15.87 1.94
C THR A 18 -3.60 -16.82 1.89
N GLY A 19 -4.24 -17.10 3.03
CA GLY A 19 -5.38 -18.03 3.11
C GLY A 19 -6.66 -17.47 2.49
N VAL A 20 -6.96 -16.18 2.68
CA VAL A 20 -8.18 -15.54 2.17
C VAL A 20 -8.03 -15.11 0.72
N LEU A 21 -6.91 -14.46 0.38
CA LEU A 21 -6.69 -13.88 -0.94
C LEU A 21 -6.03 -14.87 -1.92
N GLY A 22 -5.60 -16.03 -1.44
CA GLY A 22 -4.93 -17.04 -2.27
C GLY A 22 -3.54 -16.62 -2.76
N LEU A 23 -2.85 -15.76 -2.01
CA LEU A 23 -1.54 -15.23 -2.36
C LEU A 23 -0.43 -16.11 -1.81
N ASP A 24 0.75 -16.05 -2.43
CA ASP A 24 1.99 -16.61 -1.89
C ASP A 24 2.95 -15.49 -1.47
N VAL A 25 3.76 -15.76 -0.45
CA VAL A 25 4.86 -14.86 -0.08
C VAL A 25 6.00 -15.03 -1.07
N ALA A 26 6.35 -13.96 -1.79
CA ALA A 26 7.47 -13.95 -2.71
C ALA A 26 8.79 -13.65 -1.99
N TYR A 27 8.77 -12.70 -1.04
CA TYR A 27 9.99 -12.19 -0.46
C TYR A 27 9.82 -11.77 1.00
N ARG A 28 10.88 -11.99 1.76
CA ARG A 28 11.09 -11.43 3.09
C ARG A 28 12.41 -10.69 3.04
N ASP A 29 12.34 -9.36 3.02
CA ASP A 29 13.52 -8.53 2.85
C ASP A 29 14.33 -8.48 4.16
N PRO A 30 15.57 -9.01 4.17
CA PRO A 30 16.41 -8.95 5.36
C PRO A 30 16.84 -7.52 5.72
N LEU A 31 16.75 -6.56 4.79
CA LEU A 31 17.18 -5.19 5.01
C LEU A 31 16.20 -4.38 5.84
N VAL A 32 14.93 -4.78 5.93
CA VAL A 32 13.96 -4.08 6.80
C VAL A 32 14.34 -4.15 8.30
N ILE A 33 15.24 -5.05 8.67
CA ILE A 33 15.81 -5.12 10.03
C ILE A 33 16.52 -3.82 10.45
N TYR A 34 17.04 -3.03 9.50
CA TYR A 34 17.61 -1.72 9.80
C TYR A 34 16.59 -0.72 10.35
N PHE A 35 15.30 -0.95 10.08
CA PHE A 35 14.19 -0.19 10.66
C PHE A 35 13.61 -0.85 11.91
N GLY A 36 14.20 -1.97 12.37
CA GLY A 36 13.69 -2.78 13.47
C GLY A 36 12.43 -3.57 13.12
N LEU A 37 12.28 -3.96 11.86
CA LEU A 37 11.11 -4.62 11.32
C LEU A 37 11.47 -6.00 10.72
N GLU A 38 10.45 -6.81 10.58
CA GLU A 38 10.37 -7.94 9.65
C GLU A 38 9.24 -7.71 8.68
N ASN A 39 9.25 -8.35 7.52
CA ASN A 39 8.20 -8.19 6.52
C ASN A 39 7.87 -9.48 5.77
N ALA A 40 6.78 -9.41 5.01
CA ALA A 40 6.43 -10.36 3.96
C ALA A 40 5.80 -9.60 2.78
N VAL A 41 6.30 -9.85 1.58
CA VAL A 41 5.82 -9.26 0.34
C VAL A 41 5.14 -10.31 -0.50
N MET A 42 3.93 -10.02 -0.98
CA MET A 42 3.06 -10.91 -1.73
C MET A 42 2.64 -10.22 -3.04
N PRO A 43 2.94 -10.80 -4.21
CA PRO A 43 2.49 -10.23 -5.48
C PRO A 43 0.98 -10.44 -5.67
N VAL A 44 0.32 -9.42 -6.22
CA VAL A 44 -1.08 -9.42 -6.67
C VAL A 44 -1.08 -9.09 -8.16
N GLY A 45 -0.94 -10.09 -9.01
CA GLY A 45 -0.57 -9.87 -10.41
C GLY A 45 0.78 -9.18 -10.49
N GLY A 46 0.84 -8.02 -11.11
CA GLY A 46 2.06 -7.21 -11.19
C GLY A 46 2.20 -6.14 -10.10
N ASP A 47 1.31 -6.08 -9.12
CA ASP A 47 1.36 -5.16 -7.98
C ASP A 47 1.60 -5.96 -6.68
N PHE A 48 1.71 -5.28 -5.53
CA PHE A 48 2.16 -5.95 -4.32
C PHE A 48 1.37 -5.54 -3.07
N LEU A 49 1.18 -6.51 -2.18
CA LEU A 49 0.86 -6.28 -0.78
C LEU A 49 2.07 -6.60 0.07
N GLU A 50 2.34 -5.76 1.04
CA GLU A 50 3.37 -6.00 2.04
C GLU A 50 2.76 -5.92 3.43
N VAL A 51 3.28 -6.71 4.35
CA VAL A 51 3.05 -6.54 5.78
C VAL A 51 4.39 -6.35 6.46
N VAL A 52 4.48 -5.35 7.30
CA VAL A 52 5.63 -5.13 8.19
C VAL A 52 5.20 -5.31 9.65
N ALA A 53 6.10 -5.82 10.48
CA ALA A 53 5.89 -5.90 11.92
C ALA A 53 7.16 -5.51 12.69
N PRO A 54 7.06 -4.78 13.82
CA PRO A 54 8.21 -4.45 14.63
C PRO A 54 8.78 -5.69 15.35
N VAL A 55 10.11 -5.86 15.30
CA VAL A 55 10.85 -6.91 16.02
C VAL A 55 11.68 -6.37 17.19
N GLN A 56 11.59 -5.06 17.42
CA GLN A 56 12.24 -4.38 18.55
C GLN A 56 11.38 -3.20 19.03
N GLU A 57 11.67 -2.72 20.23
CA GLU A 57 11.00 -1.56 20.80
C GLU A 57 11.37 -0.25 20.07
N ASP A 58 10.59 0.81 20.29
CA ASP A 58 10.83 2.17 19.79
C ASP A 58 10.95 2.34 18.27
N THR A 59 10.40 1.43 17.50
CA THR A 59 10.34 1.57 16.03
C THR A 59 9.31 2.63 15.61
N THR A 60 9.47 3.18 14.40
CA THR A 60 8.46 4.07 13.81
C THR A 60 7.14 3.34 13.58
N ALA A 61 7.20 2.07 13.18
CA ALA A 61 6.03 1.22 13.01
C ALA A 61 5.32 0.93 14.34
N GLY A 62 6.07 0.65 15.43
CA GLY A 62 5.51 0.46 16.77
C GLY A 62 4.75 1.70 17.24
N ARG A 63 5.35 2.88 17.12
CA ARG A 63 4.67 4.15 17.44
C ARG A 63 3.44 4.43 16.57
N PHE A 64 3.44 3.95 15.33
CA PHE A 64 2.27 4.05 14.46
C PHE A 64 1.14 3.13 14.95
N LEU A 65 1.44 1.87 15.27
CA LEU A 65 0.48 0.91 15.85
C LEU A 65 -0.17 1.45 17.13
N GLU A 66 0.63 1.98 18.06
CA GLU A 66 0.11 2.60 19.29
C GLU A 66 -0.86 3.75 18.99
N ARG A 67 -0.48 4.65 18.08
CA ARG A 67 -1.27 5.83 17.73
C ARG A 67 -2.57 5.45 16.98
N ARG A 68 -2.54 4.40 16.16
CA ARG A 68 -3.69 3.89 15.40
C ARG A 68 -4.57 2.94 16.22
N GLY A 69 -4.11 2.49 17.40
CA GLY A 69 -4.82 1.52 18.22
C GLY A 69 -4.81 0.10 17.64
N GLY A 70 -3.69 -0.32 17.03
CA GLY A 70 -3.48 -1.66 16.47
C GLY A 70 -3.15 -1.67 14.97
N ASN A 71 -3.25 -2.86 14.38
CA ASN A 71 -2.91 -3.12 12.98
C ASN A 71 -3.64 -2.21 11.98
N GLY A 72 -3.04 -1.95 10.82
CA GLY A 72 -3.70 -1.10 9.80
C GLY A 72 -2.89 -0.86 8.54
N GLY A 73 -3.47 -0.11 7.62
CA GLY A 73 -2.78 0.40 6.44
C GLY A 73 -1.71 1.41 6.83
N TYR A 74 -0.53 1.31 6.23
CA TYR A 74 0.66 2.03 6.66
C TYR A 74 1.28 2.89 5.58
N MET A 75 1.56 2.29 4.40
CA MET A 75 2.21 2.98 3.29
C MET A 75 1.49 2.77 1.97
N VAL A 76 1.69 3.73 1.08
CA VAL A 76 1.42 3.59 -0.36
C VAL A 76 2.73 3.86 -1.10
N LEU A 77 3.16 2.92 -1.95
CA LEU A 77 4.35 3.02 -2.77
C LEU A 77 3.93 3.20 -4.23
N LEU A 78 4.30 4.33 -4.82
CA LEU A 78 3.98 4.69 -6.19
C LEU A 78 5.24 4.61 -7.05
N GLN A 79 5.14 3.87 -8.14
CA GLN A 79 6.22 3.79 -9.13
C GLN A 79 6.12 4.96 -10.11
N CYS A 80 7.25 5.58 -10.42
CA CYS A 80 7.38 6.62 -11.42
C CYS A 80 8.60 6.37 -12.31
N ALA A 81 8.76 7.17 -13.34
CA ALA A 81 9.90 7.04 -14.25
C ALA A 81 11.23 7.51 -13.63
N ASP A 82 11.20 8.54 -12.78
CA ASP A 82 12.39 9.14 -12.16
C ASP A 82 12.07 9.62 -10.74
N ALA A 83 12.39 8.79 -9.76
CA ALA A 83 12.15 9.09 -8.34
C ALA A 83 13.02 10.24 -7.82
N GLN A 84 14.18 10.51 -8.44
CA GLN A 84 15.01 11.63 -8.03
C GLN A 84 14.37 12.97 -8.41
N SER A 85 13.92 13.11 -9.65
CA SER A 85 13.22 14.32 -10.11
C SER A 85 11.93 14.56 -9.32
N GLU A 86 11.16 13.49 -9.05
CA GLU A 86 9.95 13.58 -8.25
C GLU A 86 10.24 13.96 -6.80
N ARG A 87 11.29 13.42 -6.20
CA ARG A 87 11.76 13.82 -4.86
C ARG A 87 12.05 15.32 -4.79
N GLU A 88 12.83 15.83 -5.73
CA GLU A 88 13.20 17.25 -5.77
C GLU A 88 11.94 18.14 -5.92
N ARG A 89 11.02 17.76 -6.77
CA ARG A 89 9.75 18.44 -6.99
C ARG A 89 8.88 18.43 -5.73
N ILE A 90 8.68 17.28 -5.12
CA ILE A 90 7.83 17.11 -3.93
C ILE A 90 8.42 17.84 -2.73
N MET A 91 9.73 17.74 -2.52
CA MET A 91 10.42 18.50 -1.46
C MET A 91 10.34 20.00 -1.69
N GLY A 92 10.34 20.45 -2.96
CA GLY A 92 10.09 21.85 -3.34
C GLY A 92 8.72 22.38 -2.93
N LEU A 93 7.72 21.51 -2.69
CA LEU A 93 6.42 21.83 -2.13
C LEU A 93 6.41 21.95 -0.59
N GLY A 94 7.56 21.69 0.06
CA GLY A 94 7.70 21.71 1.52
C GLY A 94 7.42 20.36 2.19
N VAL A 95 7.23 19.28 1.44
CA VAL A 95 7.05 17.92 1.97
C VAL A 95 8.41 17.33 2.34
N ARG A 96 8.58 16.90 3.59
CA ARG A 96 9.85 16.37 4.10
C ARG A 96 10.05 14.92 3.68
N SER A 97 11.27 14.57 3.26
CA SER A 97 11.70 13.17 3.16
C SER A 97 12.13 12.65 4.54
N VAL A 98 11.86 11.37 4.81
CA VAL A 98 12.29 10.67 6.04
C VAL A 98 13.25 9.50 5.77
N PHE A 99 13.25 9.02 4.54
CA PHE A 99 14.18 8.00 4.07
C PHE A 99 14.43 8.17 2.58
N THR A 100 15.63 7.89 2.14
CA THR A 100 16.02 7.93 0.73
C THR A 100 17.01 6.80 0.46
N LEU A 101 16.78 6.07 -0.61
CA LEU A 101 17.71 5.10 -1.16
C LEU A 101 17.97 5.47 -2.60
N ASP A 102 19.25 5.60 -2.95
CA ASP A 102 19.69 5.90 -4.32
C ASP A 102 20.73 4.86 -4.74
N ASN A 103 20.33 3.88 -5.52
CA ASN A 103 21.23 2.97 -6.20
C ASN A 103 20.89 2.89 -7.70
N PRO A 104 21.76 2.33 -8.55
CA PRO A 104 21.53 2.29 -10.00
C PRO A 104 20.27 1.51 -10.41
N GLU A 105 19.87 0.51 -9.62
CA GLU A 105 18.80 -0.42 -9.97
C GLU A 105 17.45 0.00 -9.37
N TYR A 106 17.49 0.72 -8.23
CA TYR A 106 16.29 1.14 -7.52
C TYR A 106 16.53 2.42 -6.72
N ARG A 107 15.60 3.34 -6.84
CA ARG A 107 15.56 4.57 -6.05
C ARG A 107 14.21 4.71 -5.39
N CYS A 108 14.20 5.09 -4.12
CA CYS A 108 12.96 5.42 -3.42
C CYS A 108 13.14 6.63 -2.51
N THR A 109 12.00 7.28 -2.23
CA THR A 109 11.93 8.35 -1.23
C THR A 109 10.64 8.20 -0.43
N HIS A 110 10.79 7.99 0.86
CA HIS A 110 9.65 8.00 1.79
C HIS A 110 9.43 9.42 2.30
N PHE A 111 8.19 9.89 2.22
CA PHE A 111 7.79 11.22 2.67
C PHE A 111 7.12 11.17 4.03
N HIS A 112 7.34 12.22 4.82
CA HIS A 112 6.88 12.28 6.20
C HIS A 112 5.35 12.26 6.30
N PRO A 113 4.74 11.32 7.06
CA PRO A 113 3.28 11.15 7.08
C PRO A 113 2.50 12.38 7.60
N ARG A 114 3.12 13.27 8.40
CA ARG A 114 2.48 14.54 8.78
C ARG A 114 2.29 15.50 7.61
N ASP A 115 3.11 15.38 6.55
CA ASP A 115 3.08 16.25 5.40
C ASP A 115 2.23 15.65 4.25
N THR A 116 1.86 14.38 4.38
CA THR A 116 1.08 13.60 3.42
C THR A 116 -0.28 13.17 3.97
N GLY A 117 -0.71 13.76 5.10
CA GLY A 117 -2.03 13.51 5.68
C GLY A 117 -2.19 12.14 6.35
N GLY A 118 -1.14 11.65 7.03
CA GLY A 118 -1.20 10.44 7.85
C GLY A 118 -0.69 9.15 7.19
N VAL A 119 -0.41 9.17 5.90
CA VAL A 119 0.10 8.03 5.13
C VAL A 119 1.60 8.19 4.91
N LEU A 120 2.38 7.15 5.10
CA LEU A 120 3.76 7.10 4.65
C LEU A 120 3.74 6.87 3.12
N LEU A 121 3.97 7.94 2.35
CA LEU A 121 4.06 7.87 0.90
C LEU A 121 5.49 7.54 0.48
N SER A 122 5.65 6.57 -0.42
CA SER A 122 6.89 6.37 -1.15
C SER A 122 6.71 6.66 -2.63
N VAL A 123 7.73 7.27 -3.24
CA VAL A 123 7.82 7.45 -4.68
C VAL A 123 9.11 6.82 -5.16
N ASP A 124 8.97 5.84 -6.04
CA ASP A 124 10.01 4.88 -6.36
C ASP A 124 10.21 4.78 -7.87
N SER A 125 11.45 4.53 -8.30
CA SER A 125 11.77 4.17 -9.68
C SER A 125 12.73 2.99 -9.71
N VAL A 126 12.56 2.15 -10.73
CA VAL A 126 13.47 1.04 -11.04
C VAL A 126 14.49 1.48 -12.08
N ALA A 127 15.41 0.58 -12.44
CA ALA A 127 16.45 0.86 -13.45
C ALA A 127 15.84 1.44 -14.75
N PRO A 128 16.53 2.37 -15.41
CA PRO A 128 16.02 3.08 -16.59
C PRO A 128 15.64 2.17 -17.77
N GLU A 129 16.20 0.95 -17.83
CA GLU A 129 15.91 -0.04 -18.84
C GLU A 129 14.55 -0.75 -18.63
N ALA A 130 14.01 -0.69 -17.42
CA ALA A 130 12.72 -1.25 -17.12
C ALA A 130 11.63 -0.24 -17.51
N ASP A 131 10.68 -0.66 -18.35
CA ASP A 131 9.51 0.16 -18.64
C ASP A 131 8.59 0.20 -17.41
N PRO A 132 8.46 1.35 -16.72
CA PRO A 132 7.62 1.44 -15.52
C PRO A 132 6.13 1.28 -15.83
N THR A 133 5.75 1.28 -17.12
CA THR A 133 4.36 1.08 -17.56
C THR A 133 4.00 -0.40 -17.70
N GLU A 134 4.99 -1.27 -17.80
CA GLU A 134 4.77 -2.71 -17.81
C GLU A 134 4.48 -3.22 -16.40
N ARG A 135 3.32 -3.86 -16.24
CA ARG A 135 2.88 -4.38 -14.93
C ARG A 135 3.80 -5.44 -14.34
N MET A 136 4.44 -6.24 -15.20
CA MET A 136 5.36 -7.30 -14.79
C MET A 136 6.82 -6.85 -14.82
N CYS A 137 7.09 -5.53 -14.89
CA CYS A 137 8.45 -5.04 -14.81
C CYS A 137 9.07 -5.33 -13.44
N MET A 138 10.38 -5.37 -13.39
CA MET A 138 11.15 -5.55 -12.16
C MET A 138 10.62 -4.61 -11.06
N TRP A 139 10.51 -5.15 -9.86
CA TRP A 139 10.15 -4.41 -8.65
C TRP A 139 11.02 -4.90 -7.51
N GLU A 140 12.02 -4.12 -7.15
CA GLU A 140 13.03 -4.50 -6.17
C GLU A 140 12.43 -4.88 -4.80
N PRO A 141 11.42 -4.17 -4.26
CA PRO A 141 10.78 -4.57 -3.01
C PRO A 141 10.07 -5.94 -3.05
N GLY A 142 9.74 -6.42 -4.24
CA GLY A 142 9.16 -7.76 -4.45
C GLY A 142 10.17 -8.89 -4.29
N GLY A 143 11.46 -8.55 -4.32
CA GLY A 143 12.56 -9.51 -4.27
C GLY A 143 12.86 -10.19 -5.61
N PRO A 144 13.93 -10.98 -5.66
CA PRO A 144 14.30 -11.71 -6.86
C PRO A 144 13.26 -12.78 -7.18
N GLU A 145 12.97 -12.98 -8.47
CA GLU A 145 12.08 -14.04 -8.96
C GLU A 145 10.66 -13.99 -8.37
N TRP A 146 10.19 -12.81 -7.95
CA TRP A 146 8.86 -12.64 -7.35
C TRP A 146 7.73 -13.13 -8.25
N GLU A 147 7.94 -13.16 -9.55
CA GLU A 147 6.99 -13.66 -10.56
C GLU A 147 6.59 -15.12 -10.31
N ASN A 148 7.48 -15.92 -9.72
CA ASN A 148 7.21 -17.32 -9.40
C ASN A 148 6.12 -17.49 -8.30
N ALA A 149 5.91 -16.47 -7.48
CA ALA A 149 4.90 -16.43 -6.43
C ALA A 149 3.57 -15.82 -6.88
N VAL A 150 3.45 -15.35 -8.11
CA VAL A 150 2.20 -14.77 -8.62
C VAL A 150 1.10 -15.82 -8.64
N ARG A 151 -0.01 -15.50 -7.97
CA ARG A 151 -1.26 -16.27 -7.98
C ARG A 151 -2.41 -15.32 -8.32
N THR A 152 -3.23 -15.72 -9.28
CA THR A 152 -4.35 -14.90 -9.77
C THR A 152 -5.69 -15.63 -9.74
N ASP A 153 -5.73 -16.80 -9.08
CA ASP A 153 -6.91 -17.66 -9.04
C ASP A 153 -8.04 -17.11 -8.15
N VAL A 154 -7.70 -16.30 -7.14
CA VAL A 154 -8.66 -15.73 -6.18
C VAL A 154 -8.76 -14.22 -6.37
N VAL A 155 -7.61 -13.53 -6.38
CA VAL A 155 -7.50 -12.10 -6.67
C VAL A 155 -6.49 -11.90 -7.78
N SER A 156 -6.76 -10.97 -8.70
CA SER A 156 -5.94 -10.82 -9.92
C SER A 156 -5.13 -9.53 -9.95
N ARG A 157 -5.60 -8.46 -9.27
CA ARG A 157 -4.99 -7.13 -9.38
C ARG A 157 -5.26 -6.29 -8.14
N LEU A 158 -4.28 -5.44 -7.79
CA LEU A 158 -4.49 -4.29 -6.94
C LEU A 158 -4.89 -3.12 -7.85
N VAL A 159 -6.09 -2.55 -7.67
CA VAL A 159 -6.64 -1.54 -8.57
C VAL A 159 -6.92 -0.20 -7.89
N GLY A 160 -6.71 -0.08 -6.60
CA GLY A 160 -6.86 1.18 -5.89
C GLY A 160 -6.45 1.12 -4.42
N ALA A 161 -6.33 2.30 -3.85
CA ALA A 161 -6.21 2.48 -2.40
C ALA A 161 -7.12 3.63 -1.94
N GLU A 162 -7.60 3.52 -0.72
CA GLU A 162 -8.49 4.48 -0.08
C GLU A 162 -7.74 5.16 1.06
N ILE A 163 -7.64 6.46 0.96
CA ILE A 163 -6.98 7.30 1.96
C ILE A 163 -8.06 8.07 2.70
N GLN A 164 -8.19 7.79 3.99
CA GLN A 164 -9.20 8.40 4.82
C GLN A 164 -8.67 9.60 5.60
N SER A 165 -9.52 10.61 5.79
CA SER A 165 -9.28 11.78 6.62
C SER A 165 -10.60 12.39 7.06
N GLU A 166 -10.61 13.13 8.17
CA GLU A 166 -11.75 13.98 8.55
C GLU A 166 -11.99 15.08 7.51
N ASP A 167 -10.92 15.58 6.88
CA ASP A 167 -10.94 16.50 5.74
C ASP A 167 -10.46 15.77 4.47
N SER A 168 -11.31 14.96 3.89
CA SER A 168 -10.97 14.17 2.69
C SER A 168 -10.77 15.07 1.45
N ALA A 169 -11.52 16.15 1.33
CA ALA A 169 -11.38 17.08 0.21
C ALA A 169 -10.03 17.82 0.25
N GLY A 170 -9.67 18.39 1.40
CA GLY A 170 -8.36 19.04 1.57
C GLY A 170 -7.20 18.06 1.41
N LEU A 171 -7.38 16.79 1.82
CA LEU A 171 -6.38 15.74 1.61
C LEU A 171 -6.23 15.41 0.12
N ALA A 172 -7.33 15.31 -0.63
CA ALA A 172 -7.31 15.09 -2.07
C ALA A 172 -6.56 16.21 -2.81
N GLU A 173 -6.83 17.47 -2.49
CA GLU A 173 -6.12 18.62 -3.05
C GLU A 173 -4.62 18.59 -2.72
N LEU A 174 -4.26 18.20 -1.50
CA LEU A 174 -2.86 18.04 -1.10
C LEU A 174 -2.17 16.97 -1.97
N TRP A 175 -2.78 15.80 -2.11
CA TRP A 175 -2.21 14.71 -2.90
C TRP A 175 -2.17 15.01 -4.40
N SER A 176 -3.16 15.73 -4.93
CA SER A 176 -3.14 16.24 -6.31
C SER A 176 -1.90 17.10 -6.57
N ARG A 177 -1.56 17.99 -5.64
CA ARG A 177 -0.34 18.83 -5.73
C ARG A 177 0.93 17.99 -5.56
N ILE A 178 0.96 17.08 -4.58
CA ILE A 178 2.11 16.19 -4.32
C ILE A 178 2.40 15.34 -5.55
N LEU A 179 1.39 14.73 -6.18
CA LEU A 179 1.57 13.84 -7.32
C LEU A 179 1.64 14.59 -8.66
N GLY A 180 1.24 15.87 -8.70
CA GLY A 180 1.15 16.63 -9.95
C GLY A 180 0.06 16.10 -10.91
N LEU A 181 -0.95 15.42 -10.36
CA LEU A 181 -2.04 14.79 -11.10
C LEU A 181 -3.37 15.49 -10.77
N PRO A 182 -4.28 15.64 -11.75
CA PRO A 182 -5.57 16.27 -11.52
C PRO A 182 -6.47 15.38 -10.65
N LEU A 183 -7.34 16.05 -9.87
CA LEU A 183 -8.49 15.37 -9.28
C LEU A 183 -9.52 15.08 -10.38
N THR A 184 -10.10 13.91 -10.31
CA THR A 184 -11.23 13.54 -11.17
C THR A 184 -12.51 13.81 -10.39
N GLU A 185 -13.38 14.64 -10.95
CA GLU A 185 -14.73 14.84 -10.45
C GLU A 185 -15.65 13.81 -11.10
N CYS A 186 -16.09 12.84 -10.36
CA CYS A 186 -17.08 11.87 -10.80
C CYS A 186 -18.33 11.94 -9.93
N GLY A 187 -19.22 12.88 -10.20
CA GLY A 187 -20.56 12.96 -9.57
C GLY A 187 -20.55 13.16 -8.05
N PRO A 188 -21.49 12.58 -7.31
CA PRO A 188 -21.51 12.64 -5.84
C PRO A 188 -20.45 11.74 -5.18
N GLU A 189 -19.59 11.13 -5.97
CA GLU A 189 -18.53 10.24 -5.51
C GLU A 189 -17.33 11.03 -4.98
N GLU A 190 -16.65 10.42 -4.07
CA GLU A 190 -15.50 10.93 -3.36
C GLU A 190 -14.38 11.35 -4.32
N PRO A 191 -13.63 12.43 -4.03
CA PRO A 191 -12.56 12.88 -4.91
C PRO A 191 -11.50 11.78 -5.07
N HIS A 192 -11.03 11.58 -6.29
CA HIS A 192 -10.01 10.59 -6.58
C HIS A 192 -8.96 11.09 -7.58
N ILE A 193 -7.79 10.48 -7.52
CA ILE A 193 -6.70 10.66 -8.48
C ILE A 193 -6.59 9.39 -9.30
N GLN A 194 -6.77 9.50 -10.62
CA GLN A 194 -6.56 8.39 -11.53
C GLN A 194 -5.06 8.18 -11.73
N LEU A 195 -4.60 6.98 -11.44
CA LEU A 195 -3.27 6.49 -11.77
C LEU A 195 -3.31 5.64 -13.04
N GLN A 196 -2.15 5.29 -13.57
CA GLN A 196 -2.08 4.46 -14.77
C GLN A 196 -2.72 3.07 -14.58
N ASN A 197 -2.53 2.46 -13.42
CA ASN A 197 -2.95 1.09 -13.11
C ASN A 197 -4.03 0.98 -12.04
N GLY A 198 -4.57 2.08 -11.57
CA GLY A 198 -5.57 2.11 -10.51
C GLY A 198 -5.95 3.52 -10.10
N SER A 199 -6.53 3.69 -8.92
CA SER A 199 -6.94 4.98 -8.40
C SER A 199 -6.61 5.16 -6.92
N LEU A 200 -6.43 6.41 -6.50
CA LEU A 200 -6.41 6.80 -5.09
C LEU A 200 -7.71 7.55 -4.78
N ARG A 201 -8.52 7.02 -3.89
CA ARG A 201 -9.75 7.64 -3.42
C ARG A 201 -9.52 8.28 -2.06
N PHE A 202 -10.15 9.42 -1.84
CA PHE A 202 -10.05 10.17 -0.60
C PHE A 202 -11.41 10.23 0.09
N VAL A 203 -11.52 9.56 1.24
CA VAL A 203 -12.79 9.32 1.90
C VAL A 203 -12.80 9.91 3.30
N HIS A 204 -14.01 10.19 3.82
CA HIS A 204 -14.15 10.60 5.21
C HIS A 204 -13.83 9.44 6.17
N ALA A 205 -13.00 9.70 7.17
CA ALA A 205 -12.65 8.71 8.18
C ALA A 205 -13.84 8.40 9.08
N THR A 206 -14.34 7.16 9.05
CA THR A 206 -15.52 6.73 9.82
C THR A 206 -15.20 5.72 10.92
N ASP A 207 -13.96 5.22 10.95
CA ASP A 207 -13.50 4.18 11.88
C ASP A 207 -12.98 4.71 13.22
N GLY A 208 -12.97 6.03 13.41
CA GLY A 208 -12.45 6.69 14.61
C GLY A 208 -10.92 6.61 14.76
N ARG A 209 -10.20 6.08 13.78
CA ARG A 209 -8.75 5.87 13.82
C ARG A 209 -7.95 7.02 13.20
N GLY A 210 -8.65 8.05 12.70
CA GLY A 210 -8.06 9.23 12.07
C GLY A 210 -7.48 8.98 10.67
N PRO A 211 -6.64 9.91 10.17
CA PRO A 211 -6.15 9.84 8.80
C PRO A 211 -5.17 8.68 8.57
N GLY A 212 -5.18 8.12 7.35
CA GLY A 212 -4.30 7.02 6.95
C GLY A 212 -4.87 6.20 5.79
N VAL A 213 -4.23 5.09 5.47
CA VAL A 213 -4.77 4.12 4.51
C VAL A 213 -5.93 3.37 5.19
N GLY A 214 -7.14 3.55 4.69
CA GLY A 214 -8.36 2.96 5.23
C GLY A 214 -8.76 1.66 4.54
N ALA A 215 -8.49 1.58 3.23
CA ALA A 215 -8.79 0.41 2.42
C ALA A 215 -7.86 0.32 1.20
N PHE A 216 -7.95 -0.81 0.52
CA PHE A 216 -7.44 -0.99 -0.84
C PHE A 216 -8.38 -1.89 -1.64
N ASP A 217 -8.29 -1.82 -2.97
CA ASP A 217 -9.23 -2.45 -3.87
C ASP A 217 -8.56 -3.59 -4.64
N LEU A 218 -9.18 -4.76 -4.60
CA LEU A 218 -8.72 -5.93 -5.34
C LEU A 218 -9.76 -6.35 -6.38
N GLU A 219 -9.28 -6.55 -7.60
CA GLU A 219 -10.05 -7.25 -8.64
C GLU A 219 -10.10 -8.74 -8.29
N VAL A 220 -11.33 -9.27 -8.14
CA VAL A 220 -11.54 -10.62 -7.63
C VAL A 220 -11.90 -11.59 -8.75
N ALA A 221 -11.10 -12.65 -8.89
CA ALA A 221 -11.33 -13.74 -9.86
C ALA A 221 -12.30 -14.80 -9.33
N ASP A 222 -12.23 -15.14 -8.02
CA ASP A 222 -13.13 -16.11 -7.38
C ASP A 222 -13.64 -15.58 -6.04
N ARG A 223 -14.71 -14.79 -6.10
CA ARG A 223 -15.35 -14.17 -4.92
C ARG A 223 -15.91 -15.22 -3.95
N ALA A 224 -16.48 -16.31 -4.47
CA ALA A 224 -17.09 -17.33 -3.62
C ALA A 224 -16.02 -18.05 -2.77
N ARG A 225 -14.89 -18.38 -3.36
CA ARG A 225 -13.75 -18.97 -2.66
C ARG A 225 -13.16 -18.02 -1.63
N LEU A 226 -13.00 -16.73 -1.98
CA LEU A 226 -12.49 -15.70 -1.08
C LEU A 226 -13.37 -15.56 0.16
N LEU A 227 -14.69 -15.38 -0.02
CA LEU A 227 -15.63 -15.20 1.10
C LEU A 227 -15.77 -16.46 1.96
N ALA A 228 -15.70 -17.65 1.37
CA ALA A 228 -15.67 -18.90 2.11
C ALA A 228 -14.42 -19.00 3.00
N ALA A 229 -13.25 -18.65 2.48
CA ALA A 229 -12.00 -18.62 3.24
C ALA A 229 -12.01 -17.54 4.34
N ALA A 230 -12.54 -16.35 4.07
CA ALA A 230 -12.72 -15.28 5.07
C ALA A 230 -13.59 -15.74 6.24
N LYS A 231 -14.71 -16.42 5.94
CA LYS A 231 -15.59 -16.99 6.95
C LYS A 231 -14.92 -18.08 7.79
N GLU A 232 -14.19 -18.99 7.14
CA GLU A 232 -13.48 -20.08 7.82
C GLU A 232 -12.41 -19.55 8.79
N ARG A 233 -11.74 -18.47 8.39
CA ARG A 233 -10.69 -17.82 9.19
C ARG A 233 -11.24 -16.81 10.22
N GLY A 234 -12.54 -16.56 10.23
CA GLY A 234 -13.18 -15.65 11.18
C GLY A 234 -12.91 -14.17 10.89
N CYS A 235 -12.55 -13.81 9.67
CA CYS A 235 -12.44 -12.41 9.24
C CYS A 235 -13.82 -11.77 9.17
N GLU A 236 -13.90 -10.48 9.47
CA GLU A 236 -15.11 -9.70 9.17
C GLU A 236 -15.26 -9.55 7.66
N TYR A 237 -16.47 -9.75 7.13
CA TYR A 237 -16.73 -9.62 5.70
C TYR A 237 -18.18 -9.26 5.38
N THR A 238 -18.36 -8.68 4.22
CA THR A 238 -19.64 -8.50 3.52
C THR A 238 -19.52 -9.15 2.12
N ASP A 239 -20.51 -8.98 1.26
CA ASP A 239 -20.46 -9.53 -0.10
C ASP A 239 -19.39 -8.85 -0.97
N ASP A 240 -18.97 -7.63 -0.62
CA ASP A 240 -18.07 -6.77 -1.40
C ASP A 240 -16.83 -6.27 -0.62
N GLN A 241 -16.64 -6.75 0.61
CA GLN A 241 -15.53 -6.30 1.46
C GLN A 241 -15.09 -7.39 2.44
N VAL A 242 -13.80 -7.44 2.74
CA VAL A 242 -13.23 -8.22 3.84
C VAL A 242 -12.29 -7.33 4.66
N VAL A 243 -12.19 -7.58 5.97
CA VAL A 243 -11.26 -6.84 6.85
C VAL A 243 -10.15 -7.77 7.30
N ILE A 244 -8.91 -7.41 6.93
CA ILE A 244 -7.69 -8.12 7.36
C ILE A 244 -6.70 -7.07 7.84
N CYS A 245 -5.97 -7.35 8.91
CA CYS A 245 -4.99 -6.42 9.47
C CYS A 245 -5.59 -5.04 9.82
N GLY A 246 -6.85 -5.00 10.29
CA GLY A 246 -7.53 -3.74 10.60
C GLY A 246 -7.71 -2.80 9.39
N THR A 247 -7.63 -3.33 8.18
CA THR A 247 -7.77 -2.58 6.91
C THR A 247 -8.86 -3.22 6.08
N ARG A 248 -9.73 -2.41 5.51
CA ARG A 248 -10.77 -2.88 4.59
C ARG A 248 -10.14 -3.25 3.25
N ILE A 249 -10.57 -4.35 2.68
CA ILE A 249 -10.21 -4.83 1.34
C ILE A 249 -11.49 -4.84 0.53
N ASN A 250 -11.64 -3.91 -0.38
CA ASN A 250 -12.80 -3.84 -1.26
C ASN A 250 -12.64 -4.85 -2.40
N LEU A 251 -13.70 -5.60 -2.65
CA LEU A 251 -13.75 -6.65 -3.66
C LEU A 251 -14.47 -6.09 -4.90
N VAL A 252 -13.73 -5.80 -5.96
CA VAL A 252 -14.28 -5.21 -7.19
C VAL A 252 -14.20 -6.18 -8.38
#